data_7d8ee837a2a6e25f497a6aede73d5ca8
#
_entry.id   7d8ee837a2a6e25f497a6aede73d5ca8
#
_cell.length_a   1.000
_cell.length_b   1.000
_cell.length_c   1.000
_cell.angle_alpha   90.00
_cell.angle_beta   90.00
_cell.angle_gamma   90.00
#
_symmetry.space_group_name_H-M   'P 1'
#
loop_
_entity.id
_entity.type
_entity.pdbx_description
1 polymer ?
#
loop_
_entity_poly.entity_id
_entity_poly.type
_entity_poly.pdbx_seq_one_letter_code
_entity_poly.pdbx_strand_id
1 'polypeptide(L)'
;RETEYVTGVHQVHGGSGDPSPFTAYGTLQGLMATLNKKYGDEDVGKYSYAVQGLGHVGMEYVKLLKERGAKIFVTDINKALVDKAVSEYGAEAVGLDEIYDVQADVYSPCALGGTINEQTLPRLKAKVICGAANNQLANNAIGDEVQKRGIVYAPDYAVNAGGVMNV
;
A
#
# COMPACT_ATOMS: atom_id res chain seq x y z
N ARG A 1 31.10 0.02 12.91
CA ARG A 1 29.73 0.48 13.21
C ARG A 1 29.81 1.90 13.76
N GLU A 2 29.27 2.87 13.07
CA GLU A 2 29.35 4.28 13.50
C GLU A 2 28.17 4.67 14.43
N THR A 3 27.09 3.86 14.42
CA THR A 3 25.91 4.05 15.29
C THR A 3 25.17 2.74 15.52
N GLU A 4 24.44 2.66 16.65
CA GLU A 4 23.50 1.57 16.96
C GLU A 4 22.09 1.86 16.44
N TYR A 5 21.81 3.11 16.08
CA TYR A 5 20.48 3.60 15.72
C TYR A 5 20.23 3.51 14.21
N VAL A 6 20.35 2.29 13.63
CA VAL A 6 20.07 2.02 12.22
C VAL A 6 19.12 0.84 12.07
N THR A 7 18.17 0.96 11.16
CA THR A 7 17.26 -0.13 10.76
C THR A 7 17.83 -0.94 9.61
N GLY A 8 17.37 -2.17 9.41
CA GLY A 8 17.77 -2.99 8.27
C GLY A 8 19.16 -3.65 8.38
N VAL A 9 19.76 -3.64 9.56
CA VAL A 9 21.01 -4.38 9.80
C VAL A 9 20.74 -5.88 9.73
N HIS A 10 21.53 -6.61 8.96
CA HIS A 10 21.38 -8.06 8.79
C HIS A 10 21.47 -8.80 10.15
N GLN A 11 20.65 -9.83 10.34
CA GLN A 11 20.56 -10.57 11.61
C GLN A 11 21.90 -11.13 12.09
N VAL A 12 22.79 -11.57 11.19
CA VAL A 12 24.15 -12.05 11.55
C VAL A 12 25.03 -10.97 12.19
N HIS A 13 24.64 -9.70 12.08
CA HIS A 13 25.31 -8.57 12.72
C HIS A 13 24.51 -7.98 13.89
N GLY A 14 23.51 -8.73 14.37
CA GLY A 14 22.69 -8.35 15.52
C GLY A 14 21.60 -7.32 15.20
N GLY A 15 21.18 -7.21 13.92
CA GLY A 15 20.04 -6.40 13.49
C GLY A 15 18.77 -7.22 13.33
N SER A 16 17.64 -6.54 13.10
CA SER A 16 16.31 -7.15 12.86
C SER A 16 16.10 -7.62 11.42
N GLY A 17 17.04 -7.36 10.51
CA GLY A 17 16.94 -7.72 9.09
C GLY A 17 16.12 -6.73 8.25
N ASP A 18 15.56 -7.21 7.14
CA ASP A 18 14.70 -6.41 6.25
C ASP A 18 13.35 -6.12 6.94
N PRO A 19 12.99 -4.85 7.16
CA PRO A 19 11.73 -4.48 7.80
C PRO A 19 10.50 -4.60 6.86
N SER A 20 10.72 -4.86 5.56
CA SER A 20 9.67 -4.83 4.55
C SER A 20 8.52 -5.81 4.81
N PRO A 21 8.75 -7.07 5.21
CA PRO A 21 7.66 -7.99 5.53
C PRO A 21 6.80 -7.51 6.71
N PHE A 22 7.42 -6.93 7.73
CA PHE A 22 6.72 -6.41 8.91
C PHE A 22 5.90 -5.15 8.56
N THR A 23 6.44 -4.28 7.70
CA THR A 23 5.71 -3.11 7.18
C THR A 23 4.52 -3.55 6.34
N ALA A 24 4.70 -4.50 5.44
CA ALA A 24 3.61 -5.04 4.61
C ALA A 24 2.51 -5.68 5.47
N TYR A 25 2.89 -6.44 6.49
CA TYR A 25 1.95 -7.04 7.43
C TYR A 25 1.19 -5.99 8.25
N GLY A 26 1.87 -4.97 8.76
CA GLY A 26 1.24 -3.83 9.45
C GLY A 26 0.23 -3.10 8.55
N THR A 27 0.61 -2.87 7.28
CA THR A 27 -0.27 -2.28 6.27
C THR A 27 -1.53 -3.13 6.04
N LEU A 28 -1.37 -4.46 6.00
CA LEU A 28 -2.50 -5.38 5.87
C LEU A 28 -3.43 -5.34 7.08
N GLN A 29 -2.92 -5.27 8.31
CA GLN A 29 -3.75 -5.14 9.51
C GLN A 29 -4.53 -3.81 9.51
N GLY A 30 -3.86 -2.72 9.13
CA GLY A 30 -4.51 -1.41 8.95
C GLY A 30 -5.58 -1.44 7.85
N LEU A 31 -5.33 -2.18 6.75
CA LEU A 31 -6.31 -2.40 5.71
C LEU A 31 -7.56 -3.10 6.25
N MET A 32 -7.41 -4.22 6.95
CA MET A 32 -8.54 -4.98 7.51
C MET A 32 -9.40 -4.11 8.42
N ALA A 33 -8.79 -3.36 9.34
CA ALA A 33 -9.50 -2.40 10.19
C ALA A 33 -10.23 -1.31 9.37
N THR A 34 -9.64 -0.87 8.27
CA THR A 34 -10.22 0.16 7.39
C THR A 34 -11.39 -0.39 6.57
N LEU A 35 -11.28 -1.63 6.08
CA LEU A 35 -12.38 -2.35 5.42
C LEU A 35 -13.57 -2.53 6.38
N ASN A 36 -13.28 -2.97 7.61
CA ASN A 36 -14.31 -3.10 8.66
C ASN A 36 -15.03 -1.77 8.90
N LYS A 37 -14.26 -0.68 9.04
CA LYS A 37 -14.83 0.66 9.21
C LYS A 37 -15.70 1.09 8.03
N LYS A 38 -15.31 0.76 6.78
CA LYS A 38 -16.02 1.17 5.57
C LYS A 38 -17.20 0.28 5.24
N TYR A 39 -17.01 -1.05 5.34
CA TYR A 39 -17.92 -2.05 4.80
C TYR A 39 -18.52 -2.99 5.87
N GLY A 40 -18.02 -2.94 7.12
CA GLY A 40 -18.41 -3.86 8.19
C GLY A 40 -17.86 -5.28 8.02
N ASP A 41 -16.80 -5.44 7.21
CA ASP A 41 -16.22 -6.73 6.84
C ASP A 41 -14.70 -6.60 6.68
N GLU A 42 -13.94 -7.54 7.22
CA GLU A 42 -12.46 -7.58 7.15
C GLU A 42 -11.94 -8.58 6.11
N ASP A 43 -12.83 -9.25 5.36
CA ASP A 43 -12.44 -10.25 4.36
C ASP A 43 -11.81 -9.59 3.13
N VAL A 44 -10.48 -9.58 3.12
CA VAL A 44 -9.65 -8.98 2.07
C VAL A 44 -9.95 -9.59 0.70
N GLY A 45 -10.30 -10.87 0.63
CA GLY A 45 -10.56 -11.58 -0.63
C GLY A 45 -11.81 -11.11 -1.37
N LYS A 46 -12.71 -10.39 -0.70
CA LYS A 46 -13.94 -9.87 -1.33
C LYS A 46 -13.72 -8.59 -2.14
N TYR A 47 -12.58 -7.94 -2.00
CA TYR A 47 -12.32 -6.61 -2.54
C TYR A 47 -11.22 -6.63 -3.61
N SER A 48 -11.21 -5.58 -4.41
CA SER A 48 -10.21 -5.32 -5.44
C SER A 48 -9.27 -4.19 -5.05
N TYR A 49 -8.02 -4.30 -5.46
CA TYR A 49 -6.93 -3.41 -5.03
C TYR A 49 -6.17 -2.83 -6.20
N ALA A 50 -5.94 -1.52 -6.21
CA ALA A 50 -5.05 -0.83 -7.12
C ALA A 50 -3.77 -0.47 -6.37
N VAL A 51 -2.71 -1.26 -6.57
CA VAL A 51 -1.41 -1.11 -5.87
C VAL A 51 -0.43 -0.36 -6.75
N GLN A 52 0.01 0.80 -6.29
CA GLN A 52 1.00 1.64 -6.97
C GLN A 52 2.36 1.53 -6.26
N GLY A 53 3.32 0.87 -6.94
CA GLY A 53 4.66 0.62 -6.42
C GLY A 53 4.86 -0.81 -5.92
N LEU A 54 5.89 -1.47 -6.49
CA LEU A 54 6.21 -2.88 -6.28
C LEU A 54 7.63 -3.06 -5.73
N GLY A 55 8.12 -2.07 -4.98
CA GLY A 55 9.35 -2.22 -4.20
C GLY A 55 9.25 -3.33 -3.16
N HIS A 56 10.21 -3.44 -2.25
CA HIS A 56 10.24 -4.52 -1.26
C HIS A 56 8.92 -4.64 -0.47
N VAL A 57 8.41 -3.53 0.06
CA VAL A 57 7.14 -3.52 0.82
C VAL A 57 5.94 -3.80 -0.08
N GLY A 58 5.86 -3.12 -1.25
CA GLY A 58 4.73 -3.27 -2.16
C GLY A 58 4.58 -4.69 -2.69
N MET A 59 5.70 -5.37 -3.02
CA MET A 59 5.68 -6.75 -3.48
C MET A 59 5.22 -7.73 -2.39
N GLU A 60 5.72 -7.58 -1.16
CA GLU A 60 5.25 -8.37 -0.01
C GLU A 60 3.77 -8.12 0.29
N TYR A 61 3.31 -6.88 0.15
CA TYR A 61 1.90 -6.54 0.32
C TYR A 61 1.03 -7.20 -0.76
N VAL A 62 1.44 -7.18 -2.03
CA VAL A 62 0.75 -7.88 -3.13
C VAL A 62 0.66 -9.38 -2.86
N LYS A 63 1.74 -10.01 -2.39
CA LYS A 63 1.75 -11.42 -1.99
C LYS A 63 0.71 -11.69 -0.89
N LEU A 64 0.70 -10.90 0.17
CA LEU A 64 -0.26 -11.04 1.28
C LEU A 64 -1.71 -10.87 0.85
N LEU A 65 -2.00 -9.95 -0.09
CA LEU A 65 -3.31 -9.79 -0.71
C LEU A 65 -3.71 -11.02 -1.53
N LYS A 66 -2.78 -11.53 -2.35
CA LYS A 66 -3.00 -12.74 -3.17
C LYS A 66 -3.31 -13.97 -2.34
N GLU A 67 -2.57 -14.19 -1.25
CA GLU A 67 -2.80 -15.30 -0.32
C GLU A 67 -4.22 -15.31 0.27
N ARG A 68 -4.88 -14.14 0.27
CA ARG A 68 -6.28 -13.97 0.72
C ARG A 68 -7.30 -13.97 -0.42
N GLY A 69 -6.87 -14.24 -1.65
CA GLY A 69 -7.77 -14.36 -2.80
C GLY A 69 -8.19 -13.02 -3.42
N ALA A 70 -7.54 -11.93 -3.08
CA ALA A 70 -7.86 -10.59 -3.61
C ALA A 70 -7.64 -10.47 -5.12
N LYS A 71 -8.44 -9.63 -5.78
CA LYS A 71 -8.18 -9.15 -7.14
C LYS A 71 -7.26 -7.95 -7.09
N ILE A 72 -6.14 -7.99 -7.83
CA ILE A 72 -5.07 -7.01 -7.68
C ILE A 72 -4.70 -6.41 -9.03
N PHE A 73 -4.75 -5.09 -9.14
CA PHE A 73 -4.17 -4.30 -10.23
C PHE A 73 -2.87 -3.68 -9.74
N VAL A 74 -1.84 -3.71 -10.58
CA VAL A 74 -0.50 -3.24 -10.19
C VAL A 74 0.12 -2.32 -11.22
N THR A 75 0.93 -1.39 -10.74
CA THR A 75 1.81 -0.57 -11.57
C THR A 75 3.10 -0.25 -10.84
N ASP A 76 4.19 -0.16 -11.59
CA ASP A 76 5.51 0.31 -11.14
C ASP A 76 6.29 0.85 -12.33
N ILE A 77 7.24 1.76 -12.08
CA ILE A 77 8.18 2.24 -13.11
C ILE A 77 9.13 1.13 -13.59
N ASN A 78 9.39 0.14 -12.73
CA ASN A 78 10.22 -1.01 -13.04
C ASN A 78 9.37 -2.14 -13.61
N LYS A 79 9.40 -2.27 -14.96
CA LYS A 79 8.65 -3.30 -15.67
C LYS A 79 8.93 -4.72 -15.16
N ALA A 80 10.16 -5.04 -14.76
CA ALA A 80 10.49 -6.38 -14.27
C ALA A 80 9.75 -6.73 -12.97
N LEU A 81 9.48 -5.74 -12.11
CA LEU A 81 8.67 -5.94 -10.91
C LEU A 81 7.19 -6.15 -11.25
N VAL A 82 6.69 -5.43 -12.26
CA VAL A 82 5.31 -5.63 -12.77
C VAL A 82 5.17 -7.05 -13.34
N ASP A 83 6.09 -7.47 -14.22
CA ASP A 83 6.10 -8.81 -14.83
C ASP A 83 6.17 -9.90 -13.75
N LYS A 84 6.95 -9.69 -12.69
CA LYS A 84 7.00 -10.58 -11.53
C LYS A 84 5.65 -10.67 -10.80
N ALA A 85 5.02 -9.54 -10.50
CA ALA A 85 3.73 -9.52 -9.82
C ALA A 85 2.63 -10.22 -10.65
N VAL A 86 2.66 -10.06 -11.97
CA VAL A 86 1.74 -10.76 -12.89
C VAL A 86 1.98 -12.26 -12.88
N SER A 87 3.24 -12.69 -13.05
CA SER A 87 3.58 -14.11 -13.19
C SER A 87 3.45 -14.91 -11.89
N GLU A 88 3.86 -14.35 -10.75
CA GLU A 88 3.89 -15.06 -9.47
C GLU A 88 2.57 -14.92 -8.70
N TYR A 89 1.91 -13.76 -8.80
CA TYR A 89 0.71 -13.48 -7.98
C TYR A 89 -0.57 -13.31 -8.80
N GLY A 90 -0.49 -13.38 -10.14
CA GLY A 90 -1.66 -13.25 -11.01
C GLY A 90 -2.30 -11.87 -10.96
N ALA A 91 -1.51 -10.83 -10.67
CA ALA A 91 -1.96 -9.45 -10.70
C ALA A 91 -2.21 -8.97 -12.14
N GLU A 92 -3.07 -8.00 -12.34
CA GLU A 92 -3.30 -7.35 -13.62
C GLU A 92 -2.42 -6.09 -13.72
N ALA A 93 -1.55 -6.03 -14.74
CA ALA A 93 -0.72 -4.85 -14.98
C ALA A 93 -1.54 -3.71 -15.60
N VAL A 94 -1.35 -2.48 -15.10
CA VAL A 94 -1.95 -1.27 -15.66
C VAL A 94 -0.90 -0.19 -15.86
N GLY A 95 -1.18 0.80 -16.71
CA GLY A 95 -0.29 1.93 -16.94
C GLY A 95 -0.07 2.78 -15.69
N LEU A 96 1.08 3.48 -15.62
CA LEU A 96 1.47 4.31 -14.47
C LEU A 96 0.42 5.36 -14.10
N ASP A 97 -0.20 5.96 -15.08
CA ASP A 97 -1.23 6.97 -14.89
C ASP A 97 -2.64 6.36 -14.83
N GLU A 98 -2.85 5.21 -15.45
CA GLU A 98 -4.14 4.52 -15.49
C GLU A 98 -4.56 3.95 -14.13
N ILE A 99 -3.61 3.73 -13.23
CA ILE A 99 -3.87 3.17 -11.89
C ILE A 99 -4.91 3.96 -11.10
N TYR A 100 -5.02 5.28 -11.34
CA TYR A 100 -5.99 6.15 -10.67
C TYR A 100 -7.41 5.98 -11.18
N ASP A 101 -7.59 5.46 -12.41
CA ASP A 101 -8.89 5.26 -13.05
C ASP A 101 -9.44 3.84 -12.87
N VAL A 102 -8.63 2.94 -12.30
CA VAL A 102 -9.02 1.54 -12.07
C VAL A 102 -10.26 1.45 -11.19
N GLN A 103 -11.22 0.62 -11.60
CA GLN A 103 -12.39 0.28 -10.79
C GLN A 103 -11.99 -0.71 -9.70
N ALA A 104 -11.34 -0.20 -8.66
CA ALA A 104 -10.95 -0.96 -7.48
C ALA A 104 -11.62 -0.41 -6.23
N ASP A 105 -11.84 -1.25 -5.23
CA ASP A 105 -12.42 -0.87 -3.95
C ASP A 105 -11.41 -0.12 -3.08
N VAL A 106 -10.13 -0.48 -3.21
CA VAL A 106 -9.01 0.06 -2.42
C VAL A 106 -7.92 0.58 -3.36
N TYR A 107 -7.47 1.80 -3.12
CA TYR A 107 -6.23 2.33 -3.69
C TYR A 107 -5.11 2.23 -2.66
N SER A 108 -4.00 1.59 -3.03
CA SER A 108 -2.88 1.28 -2.16
C SER A 108 -1.57 1.90 -2.67
N PRO A 109 -1.26 3.17 -2.29
CA PRO A 109 0.01 3.79 -2.64
C PRO A 109 1.15 3.14 -1.82
N CYS A 110 2.11 2.52 -2.52
CA CYS A 110 3.28 1.84 -1.95
C CYS A 110 4.61 2.34 -2.56
N ALA A 111 4.59 3.42 -3.35
CA ALA A 111 5.76 4.02 -3.98
C ALA A 111 6.16 5.33 -3.30
N LEU A 112 5.93 6.46 -3.96
CA LEU A 112 6.28 7.79 -3.49
C LEU A 112 5.13 8.47 -2.77
N GLY A 113 5.43 9.48 -1.94
CA GLY A 113 4.45 10.37 -1.35
C GLY A 113 3.82 11.33 -2.37
N GLY A 114 2.74 12.04 -1.95
CA GLY A 114 2.07 13.06 -2.76
C GLY A 114 1.28 12.51 -3.95
N THR A 115 1.07 11.20 -4.02
CA THR A 115 0.32 10.58 -5.12
C THR A 115 -1.17 10.87 -5.07
N ILE A 116 -1.67 11.26 -3.91
CA ILE A 116 -3.06 11.72 -3.74
C ILE A 116 -3.03 13.25 -3.68
N ASN A 117 -3.48 13.88 -4.76
CA ASN A 117 -3.41 15.33 -4.97
C ASN A 117 -4.64 15.83 -5.76
N GLU A 118 -4.65 17.11 -6.10
CA GLU A 118 -5.76 17.77 -6.80
C GLU A 118 -6.06 17.15 -8.18
N GLN A 119 -5.06 16.52 -8.82
CA GLN A 119 -5.21 15.94 -10.16
C GLN A 119 -5.66 14.47 -10.09
N THR A 120 -5.13 13.70 -9.12
CA THR A 120 -5.34 12.25 -9.03
C THR A 120 -6.56 11.89 -8.20
N LEU A 121 -6.84 12.61 -7.11
CA LEU A 121 -7.99 12.34 -6.24
C LEU A 121 -9.35 12.35 -6.98
N PRO A 122 -9.62 13.26 -7.93
CA PRO A 122 -10.88 13.22 -8.69
C PRO A 122 -11.07 11.97 -9.53
N ARG A 123 -9.99 11.32 -9.94
CA ARG A 123 -9.97 10.12 -10.77
C ARG A 123 -10.22 8.84 -9.98
N LEU A 124 -9.83 8.82 -8.69
CA LEU A 124 -9.96 7.64 -7.85
C LEU A 124 -11.41 7.16 -7.74
N LYS A 125 -11.63 5.89 -8.06
CA LYS A 125 -12.91 5.19 -7.91
C LYS A 125 -13.00 4.50 -6.54
N ALA A 126 -11.87 4.24 -5.93
CA ALA A 126 -11.74 3.57 -4.64
C ALA A 126 -12.48 4.33 -3.52
N LYS A 127 -13.06 3.57 -2.59
CA LYS A 127 -13.71 4.09 -1.39
C LYS A 127 -12.86 3.94 -0.15
N VAL A 128 -11.72 3.26 -0.28
CA VAL A 128 -10.71 3.09 0.77
C VAL A 128 -9.35 3.44 0.18
N ILE A 129 -8.54 4.14 0.97
CA ILE A 129 -7.14 4.39 0.69
C ILE A 129 -6.33 3.80 1.84
N CYS A 130 -5.49 2.81 1.54
CA CYS A 130 -4.60 2.17 2.50
C CYS A 130 -3.37 1.61 1.79
N GLY A 131 -2.20 2.13 2.09
CA GLY A 131 -0.94 1.71 1.47
C GLY A 131 0.26 2.05 2.35
N ALA A 132 1.43 1.54 1.99
CA ALA A 132 2.64 1.61 2.81
C ALA A 132 3.50 2.86 2.54
N ALA A 133 3.20 3.67 1.51
CA ALA A 133 3.97 4.88 1.20
C ALA A 133 3.83 5.92 2.31
N ASN A 134 4.92 6.65 2.59
CA ASN A 134 4.89 7.81 3.48
C ASN A 134 4.32 9.04 2.77
N ASN A 135 3.69 9.95 3.54
CA ASN A 135 3.20 11.24 3.03
C ASN A 135 2.32 11.10 1.79
N GLN A 136 1.36 10.19 1.82
CA GLN A 136 0.51 9.83 0.67
C GLN A 136 -0.29 11.02 0.15
N LEU A 137 -0.78 11.89 1.04
CA LEU A 137 -1.51 13.10 0.72
C LEU A 137 -0.54 14.23 0.38
N ALA A 138 -0.79 14.97 -0.70
CA ALA A 138 0.05 16.11 -1.10
C ALA A 138 0.04 17.23 -0.07
N ASN A 139 -1.09 17.46 0.61
CA ASN A 139 -1.27 18.47 1.65
C ASN A 139 -2.52 18.18 2.49
N ASN A 140 -2.72 18.95 3.57
CA ASN A 140 -3.86 18.76 4.48
C ASN A 140 -5.23 19.02 3.80
N ALA A 141 -5.30 19.94 2.85
CA ALA A 141 -6.55 20.23 2.14
C ALA A 141 -7.05 19.01 1.33
N ILE A 142 -6.13 18.20 0.83
CA ILE A 142 -6.46 16.92 0.18
C ILE A 142 -7.09 15.94 1.18
N GLY A 143 -6.63 15.92 2.43
CA GLY A 143 -7.24 15.12 3.49
C GLY A 143 -8.71 15.49 3.73
N ASP A 144 -9.01 16.78 3.79
CA ASP A 144 -10.38 17.29 3.93
C ASP A 144 -11.25 16.87 2.73
N GLU A 145 -10.68 16.93 1.52
CA GLU A 145 -11.40 16.54 0.31
C GLU A 145 -11.65 15.02 0.23
N VAL A 146 -10.68 14.20 0.65
CA VAL A 146 -10.84 12.73 0.80
C VAL A 146 -12.01 12.42 1.73
N GLN A 147 -12.10 13.11 2.87
CA GLN A 147 -13.17 12.94 3.83
C GLN A 147 -14.54 13.37 3.26
N LYS A 148 -14.61 14.52 2.59
CA LYS A 148 -15.85 15.02 1.93
C LYS A 148 -16.40 14.05 0.89
N ARG A 149 -15.51 13.32 0.18
CA ARG A 149 -15.89 12.29 -0.79
C ARG A 149 -16.33 10.98 -0.14
N GLY A 150 -16.31 10.88 1.18
CA GLY A 150 -16.67 9.67 1.92
C GLY A 150 -15.69 8.51 1.70
N ILE A 151 -14.46 8.83 1.30
CA ILE A 151 -13.36 7.86 1.19
C ILE A 151 -12.77 7.67 2.59
N VAL A 152 -12.60 6.43 3.02
CA VAL A 152 -11.93 6.12 4.28
C VAL A 152 -10.44 6.02 4.02
N TYR A 153 -9.67 6.89 4.66
CA TYR A 153 -8.22 6.93 4.57
C TYR A 153 -7.60 6.31 5.82
N ALA A 154 -6.73 5.33 5.64
CA ALA A 154 -5.87 4.81 6.68
C ALA A 154 -4.60 5.65 6.74
N PRO A 155 -4.34 6.42 7.82
CA PRO A 155 -3.16 7.26 7.91
C PRO A 155 -1.87 6.45 7.76
N ASP A 156 -1.00 6.89 6.88
CA ASP A 156 0.24 6.21 6.52
C ASP A 156 1.13 5.93 7.74
N TYR A 157 1.31 6.90 8.63
CA TYR A 157 2.10 6.76 9.85
C TYR A 157 1.56 5.68 10.82
N ALA A 158 0.29 5.33 10.70
CA ALA A 158 -0.33 4.28 11.52
C ALA A 158 -0.14 2.88 10.87
N VAL A 159 -0.35 2.77 9.56
CA VAL A 159 -0.37 1.47 8.89
C VAL A 159 1.01 0.98 8.45
N ASN A 160 1.97 1.87 8.24
CA ASN A 160 3.34 1.50 7.86
C ASN A 160 4.31 1.38 9.06
N ALA A 161 3.83 1.63 10.29
CA ALA A 161 4.65 1.56 11.50
C ALA A 161 5.20 0.17 11.84
N GLY A 162 4.68 -0.90 11.22
CA GLY A 162 5.11 -2.28 11.49
C GLY A 162 6.61 -2.51 11.34
N GLY A 163 7.26 -1.85 10.37
CA GLY A 163 8.70 -1.92 10.18
C GLY A 163 9.50 -1.28 11.32
N VAL A 164 8.98 -0.20 11.90
CA VAL A 164 9.61 0.51 13.04
C VAL A 164 9.43 -0.25 14.34
N MET A 165 8.29 -0.95 14.51
CA MET A 165 8.00 -1.75 15.71
C MET A 165 8.87 -3.01 15.84
N ASN A 166 9.55 -3.41 14.76
CA ASN A 166 10.39 -4.61 14.69
C ASN A 166 11.89 -4.30 14.88
N VAL A 167 12.25 -3.11 15.26
CA VAL A 167 13.65 -2.68 15.44
C VAL A 167 14.12 -2.90 16.88
#